data_0af2d1465df2b5d501dcb6b940550564
#
_entry.id   0af2d1465df2b5d501dcb6b940550564
#
_cell.length_a   1.000
_cell.length_b   1.000
_cell.length_c   1.000
_cell.angle_alpha   90.00
_cell.angle_beta   90.00
_cell.angle_gamma   90.00
#
_symmetry.space_group_name_H-M   'P 1'
#
loop_
_entity.id
_entity.type
_entity.pdbx_description
1 polymer ?
#
loop_
_entity_poly.entity_id
_entity_poly.type
_entity_poly.pdbx_seq_one_letter_code
_entity_poly.pdbx_strand_id
1 'polypeptide(L)'
;MRALIVDDSRFVRGFLRGMLEERGIECAEAGDGKAGMDLLHTGVPFDLALLDWNMPVMDGLEMLKQLRAEGFSVVKVMMVTTEAENDFILRALDSGADEYLMKPFDDEALCEKLAMLGLVEA
;
A
#
# COMPACT_ATOMS: atom_id res chain seq x y z
N MET A 1 4.86 -4.55 13.96
CA MET A 1 4.80 -4.18 12.53
C MET A 1 3.58 -3.32 12.28
N ARG A 2 3.72 -2.30 11.48
CA ARG A 2 2.62 -1.36 11.20
C ARG A 2 2.47 -1.12 9.71
N ALA A 3 1.22 -1.13 9.23
CA ALA A 3 0.88 -0.89 7.83
C ALA A 3 0.03 0.37 7.69
N LEU A 4 0.23 1.09 6.58
CA LEU A 4 -0.57 2.22 6.17
C LEU A 4 -1.42 1.78 4.99
N ILE A 5 -2.74 1.93 5.09
CA ILE A 5 -3.68 1.56 4.04
C ILE A 5 -4.26 2.85 3.45
N VAL A 6 -3.99 3.10 2.18
CA VAL A 6 -4.42 4.31 1.49
C VAL A 6 -5.31 3.92 0.31
N ASP A 7 -6.62 4.16 0.47
CA ASP A 7 -7.63 3.81 -0.52
C ASP A 7 -8.84 4.70 -0.26
N ASP A 8 -9.49 5.21 -1.29
CA ASP A 8 -10.66 6.06 -1.13
C ASP A 8 -11.91 5.27 -0.74
N SER A 9 -11.91 3.96 -0.89
CA SER A 9 -12.99 3.08 -0.47
C SER A 9 -12.85 2.68 0.99
N ARG A 10 -13.75 3.15 1.82
CA ARG A 10 -13.80 2.76 3.23
C ARG A 10 -13.98 1.25 3.40
N PHE A 11 -14.76 0.64 2.51
CA PHE A 11 -14.99 -0.81 2.51
C PHE A 11 -13.68 -1.58 2.27
N VAL A 12 -12.92 -1.17 1.25
CA VAL A 12 -11.64 -1.82 0.93
C VAL A 12 -10.64 -1.64 2.06
N ARG A 13 -10.57 -0.44 2.65
CA ARG A 13 -9.67 -0.21 3.79
C ARG A 13 -9.99 -1.15 4.95
N GLY A 14 -11.28 -1.28 5.30
CA GLY A 14 -11.72 -2.17 6.37
C GLY A 14 -11.42 -3.64 6.08
N PHE A 15 -11.61 -4.06 4.83
CA PHE A 15 -11.31 -5.42 4.40
C PHE A 15 -9.82 -5.75 4.52
N LEU A 16 -8.97 -4.86 4.03
CA LEU A 16 -7.52 -5.00 4.15
C LEU A 16 -7.07 -4.98 5.62
N ARG A 17 -7.62 -4.05 6.39
CA ARG A 17 -7.31 -3.94 7.82
C ARG A 17 -7.60 -5.24 8.56
N GLY A 18 -8.78 -5.82 8.32
CA GLY A 18 -9.16 -7.07 8.95
C GLY A 18 -8.18 -8.20 8.67
N MET A 19 -7.76 -8.34 7.42
CA MET A 19 -6.79 -9.35 7.00
C MET A 19 -5.42 -9.12 7.65
N LEU A 20 -4.97 -7.87 7.70
CA LEU A 20 -3.66 -7.54 8.26
C LEU A 20 -3.65 -7.69 9.78
N GLU A 21 -4.70 -7.25 10.45
CA GLU A 21 -4.81 -7.37 11.91
C GLU A 21 -4.86 -8.83 12.37
N GLU A 22 -5.46 -9.72 11.58
CA GLU A 22 -5.43 -11.16 11.86
C GLU A 22 -4.01 -11.71 11.89
N ARG A 23 -3.07 -11.04 11.23
CA ARG A 23 -1.65 -11.41 11.20
C ARG A 23 -0.80 -10.63 12.19
N GLY A 24 -1.45 -9.89 13.10
CA GLY A 24 -0.75 -9.10 14.11
C GLY A 24 -0.13 -7.81 13.58
N ILE A 25 -0.58 -7.34 12.41
CA ILE A 25 -0.08 -6.09 11.82
C ILE A 25 -1.03 -4.96 12.20
N GLU A 26 -0.51 -3.95 12.91
CA GLU A 26 -1.28 -2.76 13.25
C GLU A 26 -1.49 -1.91 11.99
N CYS A 27 -2.65 -1.27 11.87
CA CYS A 27 -3.01 -0.52 10.67
C CYS A 27 -3.42 0.91 10.98
N ALA A 28 -3.02 1.82 10.08
CA ALA A 28 -3.58 3.16 9.99
C ALA A 28 -4.20 3.31 8.59
N GLU A 29 -5.22 4.15 8.46
CA GLU A 29 -5.96 4.32 7.22
C GLU A 29 -5.96 5.77 6.76
N ALA A 30 -5.92 5.96 5.44
CA ALA A 30 -6.07 7.26 4.80
C ALA A 30 -6.94 7.12 3.56
N GLY A 31 -7.74 8.14 3.26
CA GLY A 31 -8.67 8.14 2.13
C GLY A 31 -8.10 8.67 0.83
N ASP A 32 -6.91 9.25 0.85
CA ASP A 32 -6.21 9.76 -0.32
C ASP A 32 -4.70 9.85 -0.05
N GLY A 33 -3.95 10.16 -1.11
CA GLY A 33 -2.49 10.20 -1.00
C GLY A 33 -1.97 11.32 -0.10
N LYS A 34 -2.67 12.46 -0.05
CA LYS A 34 -2.26 13.57 0.82
C LYS A 34 -2.41 13.19 2.29
N ALA A 35 -3.55 12.61 2.67
CA ALA A 35 -3.76 12.12 4.03
C ALA A 35 -2.77 11.02 4.39
N GLY A 36 -2.43 10.16 3.44
CA GLY A 36 -1.40 9.14 3.62
C GLY A 36 -0.03 9.74 3.89
N MET A 37 0.36 10.74 3.12
CA MET A 37 1.64 11.45 3.35
C MET A 37 1.64 12.14 4.71
N ASP A 38 0.52 12.73 5.12
CA ASP A 38 0.43 13.36 6.45
C ASP A 38 0.72 12.35 7.57
N LEU A 39 0.22 11.13 7.42
CA LEU A 39 0.51 10.05 8.38
C LEU A 39 2.00 9.65 8.39
N LEU A 40 2.62 9.57 7.22
CA LEU A 40 4.05 9.30 7.12
C LEU A 40 4.88 10.41 7.80
N HIS A 41 4.42 11.65 7.68
CA HIS A 41 5.12 12.81 8.26
C HIS A 41 4.99 12.90 9.79
N THR A 42 4.16 12.08 10.42
CA THR A 42 4.05 12.08 11.89
C THR A 42 5.29 11.54 12.58
N GLY A 43 6.15 10.85 11.84
CA GLY A 43 7.33 10.20 12.40
C GLY A 43 7.08 8.79 12.94
N VAL A 44 5.83 8.34 12.95
CA VAL A 44 5.51 6.96 13.32
C VAL A 44 6.03 6.05 12.19
N PRO A 45 6.85 5.02 12.51
CA PRO A 45 7.39 4.16 11.48
C PRO A 45 6.33 3.22 10.91
N PHE A 46 6.36 3.09 9.58
CA PHE A 46 5.52 2.13 8.87
C PHE A 46 6.43 1.14 8.13
N ASP A 47 6.05 -0.14 8.17
CA ASP A 47 6.79 -1.22 7.51
C ASP A 47 6.23 -1.50 6.13
N LEU A 48 4.95 -1.21 5.93
CA LEU A 48 4.21 -1.50 4.72
C LEU A 48 3.24 -0.36 4.41
N ALA A 49 3.13 0.01 3.15
CA ALA A 49 2.07 0.90 2.66
C ALA A 49 1.34 0.19 1.51
N LEU A 50 0.01 0.09 1.63
CA LEU A 50 -0.83 -0.45 0.57
C LEU A 50 -1.56 0.74 -0.06
N LEU A 51 -1.28 1.01 -1.33
CA LEU A 51 -1.75 2.20 -2.04
C LEU A 51 -2.68 1.81 -3.19
N ASP A 52 -3.90 2.34 -3.20
CA ASP A 52 -4.72 2.29 -4.39
C ASP A 52 -4.20 3.30 -5.41
N TRP A 53 -4.33 3.00 -6.69
CA TRP A 53 -3.87 3.90 -7.76
C TRP A 53 -4.80 5.10 -7.92
N ASN A 54 -6.10 4.83 -8.08
CA ASN A 54 -7.09 5.87 -8.39
C ASN A 54 -7.72 6.43 -7.13
N MET A 55 -7.24 7.61 -6.70
CA MET A 55 -7.76 8.31 -5.53
C MET A 55 -7.88 9.80 -5.83
N PRO A 56 -8.80 10.51 -5.16
CA PRO A 56 -8.87 11.97 -5.31
C PRO A 56 -7.69 12.67 -4.63
N VAL A 57 -7.49 13.94 -4.93
CA VAL A 57 -6.48 14.83 -4.35
C VAL A 57 -5.05 14.45 -4.75
N MET A 58 -4.61 13.25 -4.42
CA MET A 58 -3.31 12.71 -4.79
C MET A 58 -3.48 11.21 -5.02
N ASP A 59 -3.19 10.73 -6.22
CA ASP A 59 -3.31 9.31 -6.53
C ASP A 59 -2.15 8.48 -5.98
N GLY A 60 -2.27 7.16 -6.11
CA GLY A 60 -1.29 6.25 -5.53
C GLY A 60 0.09 6.37 -6.15
N LEU A 61 0.18 6.60 -7.45
CA LEU A 61 1.47 6.75 -8.12
C LEU A 61 2.16 8.05 -7.69
N GLU A 62 1.40 9.14 -7.61
CA GLU A 62 1.92 10.42 -7.11
C GLU A 62 2.44 10.29 -5.69
N MET A 63 1.68 9.62 -4.82
CA MET A 63 2.10 9.36 -3.43
C MET A 63 3.38 8.52 -3.39
N LEU A 64 3.45 7.45 -4.18
CA LEU A 64 4.62 6.58 -4.25
C LEU A 64 5.87 7.38 -4.63
N LYS A 65 5.77 8.18 -5.68
CA LYS A 65 6.89 9.02 -6.13
C LYS A 65 7.31 10.00 -5.05
N GLN A 66 6.35 10.61 -4.38
CA GLN A 66 6.63 11.60 -3.34
C GLN A 66 7.30 10.96 -2.13
N LEU A 67 6.78 9.84 -1.64
CA LEU A 67 7.37 9.22 -0.45
C LEU A 67 8.80 8.73 -0.72
N ARG A 68 9.07 8.22 -1.91
CA ARG A 68 10.44 7.82 -2.26
C ARG A 68 11.36 9.04 -2.40
N ALA A 69 10.87 10.11 -3.01
CA ALA A 69 11.65 11.36 -3.16
C ALA A 69 11.97 11.99 -1.80
N GLU A 70 11.12 11.81 -0.80
CA GLU A 70 11.34 12.33 0.55
C GLU A 70 12.22 11.41 1.42
N GLY A 71 12.70 10.31 0.86
CA GLY A 71 13.61 9.43 1.56
C GLY A 71 12.98 8.28 2.35
N PHE A 72 11.68 8.04 2.21
CA PHE A 72 11.05 6.88 2.82
C PHE A 72 11.41 5.63 2.01
N SER A 73 12.61 5.09 2.24
CA SER A 73 13.15 3.96 1.48
C SER A 73 12.92 2.60 2.13
N VAL A 74 12.67 2.58 3.43
CA VAL A 74 12.54 1.32 4.19
C VAL A 74 11.12 0.75 4.10
N VAL A 75 10.11 1.60 3.98
CA VAL A 75 8.72 1.15 3.90
C VAL A 75 8.52 0.38 2.59
N LYS A 76 7.97 -0.84 2.71
CA LYS A 76 7.59 -1.63 1.54
C LYS A 76 6.28 -1.07 0.98
N VAL A 77 6.20 -0.89 -0.32
CA VAL A 77 5.02 -0.36 -0.99
C VAL A 77 4.40 -1.42 -1.88
N MET A 78 3.13 -1.71 -1.63
CA MET A 78 2.32 -2.59 -2.46
C MET A 78 1.21 -1.77 -3.08
N MET A 79 1.16 -1.75 -4.43
CA MET A 79 0.04 -1.14 -5.14
C MET A 79 -1.13 -2.12 -5.14
N VAL A 80 -2.30 -1.67 -4.70
CA VAL A 80 -3.51 -2.50 -4.63
C VAL A 80 -4.59 -1.83 -5.49
N THR A 81 -4.81 -2.32 -6.70
CA THR A 81 -5.62 -1.59 -7.68
C THR A 81 -6.24 -2.52 -8.72
N THR A 82 -7.21 -1.97 -9.46
CA THR A 82 -7.81 -2.64 -10.62
C THR A 82 -7.00 -2.44 -11.90
N GLU A 83 -5.98 -1.61 -11.88
CA GLU A 83 -5.14 -1.33 -13.05
C GLU A 83 -4.26 -2.53 -13.37
N ALA A 84 -4.60 -3.25 -14.46
CA ALA A 84 -4.00 -4.54 -14.80
C ALA A 84 -3.02 -4.49 -15.96
N GLU A 85 -2.95 -3.37 -16.68
CA GLU A 85 -2.09 -3.28 -17.85
C GLU A 85 -0.61 -3.28 -17.47
N ASN A 86 0.20 -3.91 -18.30
CA ASN A 86 1.65 -4.00 -18.06
C ASN A 86 2.30 -2.64 -17.84
N ASP A 87 1.85 -1.61 -18.57
CA ASP A 87 2.40 -0.27 -18.44
C ASP A 87 2.22 0.29 -17.01
N PHE A 88 1.06 0.06 -16.40
CA PHE A 88 0.80 0.50 -15.02
C PHE A 88 1.70 -0.24 -14.03
N ILE A 89 1.84 -1.55 -14.20
CA ILE A 89 2.68 -2.37 -13.33
C ILE A 89 4.14 -1.90 -13.44
N LEU A 90 4.65 -1.72 -14.64
CA LEU A 90 6.02 -1.27 -14.87
C LEU A 90 6.25 0.14 -14.31
N ARG A 91 5.30 1.05 -14.51
CA ARG A 91 5.40 2.41 -13.96
C ARG A 91 5.47 2.41 -12.44
N ALA A 92 4.68 1.56 -11.79
CA ALA A 92 4.70 1.43 -10.34
C ALA A 92 6.05 0.90 -9.86
N LEU A 93 6.54 -0.18 -10.46
CA LEU A 93 7.82 -0.77 -10.09
C LEU A 93 8.98 0.18 -10.34
N ASP A 94 8.99 0.86 -11.48
CA ASP A 94 10.02 1.86 -11.81
C ASP A 94 9.98 3.06 -10.86
N SER A 95 8.83 3.36 -10.29
CA SER A 95 8.66 4.47 -9.35
C SER A 95 8.97 4.08 -7.90
N GLY A 96 9.30 2.81 -7.65
CA GLY A 96 9.73 2.35 -6.33
C GLY A 96 8.75 1.45 -5.58
N ALA A 97 7.70 0.94 -6.25
CA ALA A 97 6.84 -0.07 -5.64
C ALA A 97 7.58 -1.40 -5.51
N ASP A 98 7.33 -2.11 -4.44
CA ASP A 98 7.95 -3.40 -4.17
C ASP A 98 7.08 -4.56 -4.64
N GLU A 99 5.76 -4.35 -4.70
CA GLU A 99 4.82 -5.39 -5.09
C GLU A 99 3.52 -4.80 -5.66
N TYR A 100 2.71 -5.64 -6.26
CA TYR A 100 1.48 -5.25 -6.93
C TYR A 100 0.41 -6.31 -6.69
N LEU A 101 -0.76 -5.89 -6.20
CA LEU A 101 -1.90 -6.79 -5.91
C LEU A 101 -3.12 -6.31 -6.68
N MET A 102 -3.69 -7.20 -7.48
CA MET A 102 -4.85 -6.90 -8.31
C MET A 102 -6.16 -7.03 -7.54
N LYS A 103 -7.07 -6.09 -7.72
CA LYS A 103 -8.47 -6.18 -7.26
C LYS A 103 -9.30 -6.86 -8.33
N PRO A 104 -10.22 -7.74 -7.97
CA PRO A 104 -10.49 -8.26 -6.63
C PRO A 104 -9.43 -9.28 -6.19
N PHE A 105 -9.15 -9.34 -4.91
CA PHE A 105 -8.19 -10.27 -4.34
C PHE A 105 -8.80 -10.98 -3.13
N ASP A 106 -8.23 -12.13 -2.77
CA ASP A 106 -8.60 -12.87 -1.57
C ASP A 106 -7.46 -12.84 -0.54
N ASP A 107 -7.70 -13.43 0.61
CA ASP A 107 -6.72 -13.49 1.69
C ASP A 107 -5.45 -14.23 1.26
N GLU A 108 -5.59 -15.29 0.47
CA GLU A 108 -4.46 -16.08 -0.01
C GLU A 108 -3.55 -15.24 -0.90
N ALA A 109 -4.13 -14.47 -1.83
CA ALA A 109 -3.36 -13.60 -2.72
C ALA A 109 -2.61 -12.53 -1.95
N LEU A 110 -3.25 -11.92 -0.97
CA LEU A 110 -2.59 -10.94 -0.10
C LEU A 110 -1.46 -11.58 0.69
N CYS A 111 -1.70 -12.75 1.28
CA CYS A 111 -0.70 -13.47 2.07
C CYS A 111 0.53 -13.82 1.24
N GLU A 112 0.34 -14.27 -0.01
CA GLU A 112 1.46 -14.55 -0.92
C GLU A 112 2.34 -13.32 -1.14
N LYS A 113 1.71 -12.16 -1.38
CA LYS A 113 2.45 -10.92 -1.59
C LYS A 113 3.21 -10.48 -0.33
N LEU A 114 2.58 -10.59 0.82
CA LEU A 114 3.23 -10.27 2.09
C LEU A 114 4.44 -11.18 2.34
N ALA A 115 4.32 -12.46 2.01
CA ALA A 115 5.44 -13.41 2.13
C ALA A 115 6.58 -13.05 1.18
N MET A 116 6.26 -12.68 -0.06
CA MET A 116 7.27 -12.23 -1.03
C MET A 116 8.03 -10.99 -0.56
N LEU A 117 7.38 -10.14 0.22
CA LEU A 117 8.00 -8.95 0.81
C LEU A 117 8.77 -9.26 2.10
N GLY A 118 8.69 -10.49 2.59
CA GLY A 118 9.33 -10.89 3.84
C GLY A 118 8.63 -10.39 5.10
N LEU A 119 7.37 -9.98 4.99
CA LEU A 119 6.60 -9.41 6.11
C LEU A 119 5.84 -10.46 6.90
N VAL A 120 5.60 -11.62 6.31
CA VAL A 120 5.01 -12.78 6.98
C VAL A 120 5.74 -14.04 6.52
N GLU A 121 5.62 -15.12 7.27
CA GLU A 121 6.18 -16.41 6.86
C GLU A 121 5.35 -17.03 5.74
N ALA A 122 6.03 -17.71 4.81
CA ALA A 122 5.39 -18.36 3.68
C ALA A 122 4.57 -19.59 4.11
#